data_aa56b32f968969f9c9d9159f1036c0e3
#
_entry.id   aa56b32f968969f9c9d9159f1036c0e3
#
_cell.length_a   1.000
_cell.length_b   1.000
_cell.length_c   1.000
_cell.angle_alpha   90.00
_cell.angle_beta   90.00
_cell.angle_gamma   90.00
#
_symmetry.space_group_name_H-M   'P 1'
#
loop_
_entity.id
_entity.type
_entity.pdbx_description
1 polymer ?
#
loop_
_entity_poly.entity_id
_entity_poly.type
_entity_poly.pdbx_seq_one_letter_code
_entity_poly.pdbx_strand_id
1 'polypeptide(L)'
;TVNSVQRDYMAGEISKDLTARLLLDPEIVKAHQEGLIHFHDSDYFAQHMHNCDLVNLEDMLQNGTVISGTYIEKPHSFSTACNIATQIIAQVASSQYGGQTITLTHLAPFVEVSRQKFRTAVREELTLAGIQAPEDQINLIAEERVKEDVKKGVQIIQYQVVTLMTTNGQAPFISVCMCLNECGDDEGLRNDLAMVIAEMLRQRIQGVKNEVGVWVAPAFPKLLYFLEEDNTYEDSKYFWLTKLAAKCSAKHLTPDYISEKKMLELKGDIYPCMGCRSFLTPDRFTDAGIGNIANAKNYVPGKHKYYGRFNQGVVTVNLPFVAMDSGKDLDAFWKEFDLSLIHISEPTRQ
;
A
#
# COMPACT_ATOMS: atom_id res chain seq x y z
N THR A 1 25.12 -4.17 -8.86
CA THR A 1 23.78 -4.80 -8.76
C THR A 1 23.81 -6.28 -9.08
N VAL A 2 24.48 -6.68 -10.17
CA VAL A 2 24.51 -8.10 -10.58
C VAL A 2 25.12 -9.00 -9.50
N ASN A 3 26.22 -8.58 -8.89
CA ASN A 3 26.89 -9.38 -7.84
C ASN A 3 26.06 -9.50 -6.55
N SER A 4 25.36 -8.48 -6.14
CA SER A 4 24.49 -8.56 -4.95
C SER A 4 23.26 -9.42 -5.21
N VAL A 5 22.64 -9.33 -6.37
CA VAL A 5 21.52 -10.20 -6.78
C VAL A 5 21.95 -11.66 -6.87
N GLN A 6 23.12 -11.93 -7.43
CA GLN A 6 23.65 -13.29 -7.50
C GLN A 6 23.92 -13.88 -6.10
N ARG A 7 24.49 -13.08 -5.19
CA ARG A 7 24.70 -13.50 -3.79
C ARG A 7 23.39 -13.79 -3.09
N ASP A 8 22.38 -12.95 -3.29
CA ASP A 8 21.05 -13.10 -2.71
C ASP A 8 20.37 -14.37 -3.22
N TYR A 9 20.43 -14.62 -4.52
CA TYR A 9 19.93 -15.86 -5.13
C TYR A 9 20.59 -17.10 -4.53
N MET A 10 21.92 -17.11 -4.39
CA MET A 10 22.64 -18.25 -3.79
C MET A 10 22.22 -18.45 -2.31
N ALA A 11 22.05 -17.39 -1.55
CA ALA A 11 21.56 -17.45 -0.18
C ALA A 11 20.13 -17.99 -0.12
N GLY A 12 19.26 -17.58 -1.05
CA GLY A 12 17.90 -18.08 -1.19
C GLY A 12 17.84 -19.59 -1.45
N GLU A 13 18.67 -20.11 -2.35
CA GLU A 13 18.72 -21.57 -2.62
C GLU A 13 19.16 -22.38 -1.39
N ILE A 14 20.13 -21.87 -0.61
CA ILE A 14 20.51 -22.49 0.66
C ILE A 14 19.37 -22.42 1.67
N SER A 15 18.68 -21.30 1.75
CA SER A 15 17.52 -21.12 2.64
C SER A 15 16.37 -22.07 2.30
N LYS A 16 16.05 -22.26 1.02
CA LYS A 16 15.05 -23.26 0.56
C LYS A 16 15.40 -24.68 1.02
N ASP A 17 16.63 -25.06 0.85
CA ASP A 17 17.11 -26.39 1.25
C ASP A 17 17.02 -26.58 2.79
N LEU A 18 17.43 -25.58 3.57
CA LEU A 18 17.29 -25.60 5.03
C LEU A 18 15.82 -25.62 5.47
N THR A 19 14.98 -24.84 4.84
CA THR A 19 13.53 -24.79 5.10
C THR A 19 12.90 -26.17 4.89
N ALA A 20 13.19 -26.82 3.76
CA ALA A 20 12.66 -28.14 3.45
C ALA A 20 13.18 -29.26 4.36
N ARG A 21 14.45 -29.18 4.79
CA ARG A 21 15.05 -30.26 5.59
C ARG A 21 14.89 -30.10 7.09
N LEU A 22 14.78 -28.89 7.61
CA LEU A 22 14.89 -28.63 9.04
C LEU A 22 13.71 -27.89 9.66
N LEU A 23 12.94 -27.12 8.87
CA LEU A 23 11.97 -26.18 9.41
C LEU A 23 10.51 -26.58 9.14
N LEU A 24 10.22 -27.09 7.95
CA LEU A 24 8.87 -27.55 7.62
C LEU A 24 8.66 -29.01 8.03
N ASP A 25 7.41 -29.32 8.34
CA ASP A 25 7.00 -30.69 8.54
C ASP A 25 7.25 -31.52 7.26
N PRO A 26 7.79 -32.75 7.37
CA PRO A 26 8.03 -33.62 6.22
C PRO A 26 6.81 -33.88 5.35
N GLU A 27 5.60 -33.91 5.92
CA GLU A 27 4.35 -34.08 5.15
C GLU A 27 4.05 -32.87 4.28
N ILE A 28 4.32 -31.65 4.75
CA ILE A 28 4.18 -30.42 3.99
C ILE A 28 5.18 -30.37 2.83
N VAL A 29 6.44 -30.73 3.12
CA VAL A 29 7.50 -30.82 2.10
C VAL A 29 7.12 -31.82 1.02
N LYS A 30 6.60 -32.98 1.40
CA LYS A 30 6.12 -34.02 0.49
C LYS A 30 4.97 -33.51 -0.37
N ALA A 31 3.95 -32.92 0.23
CA ALA A 31 2.79 -32.37 -0.49
C ALA A 31 3.20 -31.27 -1.50
N HIS A 32 4.21 -30.47 -1.18
CA HIS A 32 4.80 -29.49 -2.10
C HIS A 32 5.55 -30.16 -3.25
N GLN A 33 6.39 -31.16 -2.96
CA GLN A 33 7.18 -31.87 -3.97
C GLN A 33 6.32 -32.71 -4.93
N GLU A 34 5.26 -33.30 -4.42
CA GLU A 34 4.27 -34.05 -5.20
C GLU A 34 3.33 -33.15 -6.01
N GLY A 35 3.31 -31.84 -5.73
CA GLY A 35 2.54 -30.86 -6.46
C GLY A 35 1.08 -30.69 -6.00
N LEU A 36 0.71 -31.26 -4.84
CA LEU A 36 -0.61 -31.08 -4.25
C LEU A 36 -0.82 -29.64 -3.80
N ILE A 37 0.20 -29.07 -3.15
CA ILE A 37 0.26 -27.67 -2.77
C ILE A 37 1.52 -27.01 -3.37
N HIS A 38 1.51 -25.68 -3.42
CA HIS A 38 2.72 -24.89 -3.66
C HIS A 38 2.97 -23.97 -2.47
N PHE A 39 4.04 -24.23 -1.74
CA PHE A 39 4.53 -23.37 -0.68
C PHE A 39 5.42 -22.31 -1.33
N HIS A 40 4.88 -21.08 -1.42
CA HIS A 40 5.57 -19.97 -2.10
C HIS A 40 6.74 -19.45 -1.27
N ASP A 41 7.77 -18.95 -1.95
CA ASP A 41 8.86 -18.17 -1.38
C ASP A 41 9.52 -18.82 -0.14
N SER A 42 9.72 -20.12 -0.19
CA SER A 42 10.30 -20.90 0.91
C SER A 42 11.74 -20.50 1.26
N ASP A 43 12.40 -19.75 0.40
CA ASP A 43 13.70 -19.10 0.63
C ASP A 43 13.65 -18.01 1.71
N TYR A 44 12.50 -17.41 1.96
CA TYR A 44 12.31 -16.40 3.01
C TYR A 44 11.77 -16.97 4.32
N PHE A 45 11.33 -18.23 4.36
CA PHE A 45 10.70 -18.82 5.53
C PHE A 45 11.62 -18.92 6.76
N ALA A 46 12.90 -19.19 6.55
CA ALA A 46 13.91 -19.27 7.61
C ALA A 46 14.27 -17.90 8.22
N GLN A 47 13.79 -16.80 7.64
CA GLN A 47 14.11 -15.44 8.03
C GLN A 47 12.87 -14.75 8.60
N HIS A 48 13.07 -13.75 9.47
CA HIS A 48 11.96 -12.92 9.98
C HIS A 48 11.49 -11.89 8.93
N MET A 49 11.23 -12.37 7.72
CA MET A 49 10.65 -11.58 6.63
C MET A 49 9.21 -12.01 6.41
N HIS A 50 8.37 -11.07 6.03
CA HIS A 50 6.98 -11.33 5.70
C HIS A 50 6.69 -10.99 4.23
N ASN A 51 5.55 -11.48 3.72
CA ASN A 51 5.22 -11.34 2.31
C ASN A 51 4.78 -9.92 1.99
N CYS A 52 3.58 -9.53 2.41
CA CYS A 52 3.00 -8.23 2.05
C CYS A 52 2.58 -7.45 3.28
N ASP A 53 2.62 -6.10 3.16
CA ASP A 53 2.29 -5.18 4.23
C ASP A 53 1.17 -4.20 3.84
N LEU A 54 0.35 -3.84 4.81
CA LEU A 54 -0.51 -2.67 4.78
C LEU A 54 0.10 -1.62 5.72
N VAL A 55 0.82 -0.68 5.15
CA VAL A 55 1.69 0.25 5.91
C VAL A 55 0.87 1.30 6.64
N ASN A 56 1.13 1.48 7.93
CA ASN A 56 0.51 2.53 8.74
C ASN A 56 1.31 3.84 8.66
N LEU A 57 1.22 4.53 7.53
CA LEU A 57 1.87 5.83 7.36
C LEU A 57 1.32 6.91 8.28
N GLU A 58 0.05 6.82 8.69
CA GLU A 58 -0.56 7.79 9.59
C GLU A 58 0.23 7.90 10.89
N ASP A 59 0.42 6.78 11.57
CA ASP A 59 1.17 6.75 12.84
C ASP A 59 2.62 7.23 12.67
N MET A 60 3.30 6.72 11.64
CA MET A 60 4.70 7.05 11.36
C MET A 60 4.93 8.52 11.03
N LEU A 61 3.99 9.16 10.34
CA LEU A 61 4.12 10.57 9.95
C LEU A 61 3.61 11.53 11.03
N GLN A 62 2.57 11.16 11.79
CA GLN A 62 2.02 12.02 12.83
C GLN A 62 2.85 12.02 14.13
N ASN A 63 3.41 10.85 14.49
CA ASN A 63 4.14 10.65 15.72
C ASN A 63 5.67 10.59 15.56
N GLY A 64 6.14 10.69 14.31
CA GLY A 64 7.53 10.45 13.96
C GLY A 64 7.86 8.96 13.86
N THR A 65 9.00 8.65 13.26
CA THR A 65 9.47 7.28 13.05
C THR A 65 10.98 7.19 13.13
N VAL A 66 11.51 5.98 13.18
CA VAL A 66 12.97 5.74 13.15
C VAL A 66 13.32 5.04 11.84
N ILE A 67 14.20 5.63 11.06
CA ILE A 67 14.73 5.06 9.82
C ILE A 67 16.23 4.93 9.95
N SER A 68 16.76 3.74 9.80
CA SER A 68 18.20 3.44 9.90
C SER A 68 18.87 4.03 11.16
N GLY A 69 18.18 3.96 12.31
CA GLY A 69 18.67 4.48 13.60
C GLY A 69 18.52 5.99 13.79
N THR A 70 17.97 6.71 12.82
CA THR A 70 17.75 8.16 12.91
C THR A 70 16.27 8.44 13.16
N TYR A 71 15.98 9.26 14.17
CA TYR A 71 14.61 9.70 14.45
C TYR A 71 14.20 10.77 13.43
N ILE A 72 13.07 10.55 12.81
CA ILE A 72 12.45 11.45 11.83
C ILE A 72 11.20 12.05 12.47
N GLU A 73 11.20 13.34 12.62
CA GLU A 73 10.09 14.10 13.19
C GLU A 73 8.90 14.20 12.23
N LYS A 74 7.76 14.65 12.76
CA LYS A 74 6.56 14.94 11.98
C LYS A 74 6.87 15.94 10.85
N PRO A 75 6.46 15.65 9.60
CA PRO A 75 6.69 16.55 8.47
C PRO A 75 6.00 17.92 8.61
N HIS A 76 6.65 18.96 8.10
CA HIS A 76 6.14 20.34 8.09
C HIS A 76 5.66 20.81 6.72
N SER A 77 5.42 19.88 5.79
CA SER A 77 4.78 20.13 4.49
C SER A 77 4.36 18.82 3.82
N PHE A 78 3.47 18.91 2.85
CA PHE A 78 3.02 17.76 2.07
C PHE A 78 4.18 17.10 1.29
N SER A 79 5.00 17.89 0.61
CA SER A 79 6.15 17.34 -0.13
C SER A 79 7.19 16.68 0.77
N THR A 80 7.40 17.20 1.99
CA THR A 80 8.25 16.55 2.99
C THR A 80 7.63 15.24 3.48
N ALA A 81 6.32 15.20 3.72
CA ALA A 81 5.61 13.98 4.09
C ALA A 81 5.73 12.90 2.98
N CYS A 82 5.59 13.28 1.72
CA CYS A 82 5.80 12.38 0.60
C CYS A 82 7.23 11.85 0.52
N ASN A 83 8.23 12.69 0.77
CA ASN A 83 9.62 12.26 0.79
C ASN A 83 9.91 11.26 1.92
N ILE A 84 9.42 11.53 3.13
CA ILE A 84 9.55 10.60 4.27
C ILE A 84 8.80 9.30 3.98
N ALA A 85 7.60 9.37 3.43
CA ALA A 85 6.83 8.19 3.03
C ALA A 85 7.61 7.29 2.05
N THR A 86 8.34 7.87 1.10
CA THR A 86 9.17 7.07 0.17
C THR A 86 10.36 6.41 0.85
N GLN A 87 10.94 7.02 1.88
CA GLN A 87 11.99 6.40 2.71
C GLN A 87 11.42 5.26 3.55
N ILE A 88 10.21 5.42 4.12
CA ILE A 88 9.50 4.34 4.82
C ILE A 88 9.22 3.18 3.86
N ILE A 89 8.73 3.47 2.64
CA ILE A 89 8.49 2.48 1.59
C ILE A 89 9.77 1.68 1.29
N ALA A 90 10.91 2.34 1.15
CA ALA A 90 12.18 1.69 0.90
C ALA A 90 12.64 0.81 2.08
N GLN A 91 12.44 1.28 3.31
CA GLN A 91 12.76 0.52 4.52
C GLN A 91 11.88 -0.73 4.66
N VAL A 92 10.57 -0.59 4.47
CA VAL A 92 9.62 -1.71 4.48
C VAL A 92 9.97 -2.71 3.39
N ALA A 93 10.22 -2.25 2.16
CA ALA A 93 10.60 -3.11 1.03
C ALA A 93 11.92 -3.87 1.26
N SER A 94 12.77 -3.42 2.18
CA SER A 94 14.00 -4.14 2.55
C SER A 94 13.76 -5.24 3.59
N SER A 95 12.57 -5.29 4.21
CA SER A 95 12.19 -6.24 5.26
C SER A 95 11.09 -7.21 4.83
N GLN A 96 10.68 -7.15 3.56
CA GLN A 96 9.64 -7.99 2.98
C GLN A 96 10.05 -8.49 1.58
N TYR A 97 9.36 -9.52 1.10
CA TYR A 97 9.59 -10.09 -0.23
C TYR A 97 8.40 -9.97 -1.20
N GLY A 98 7.27 -9.47 -0.73
CA GLY A 98 6.06 -9.20 -1.52
C GLY A 98 5.80 -7.72 -1.74
N GLY A 99 4.54 -7.35 -1.76
CA GLY A 99 4.09 -5.98 -2.01
C GLY A 99 3.69 -5.23 -0.75
N GLN A 100 3.69 -3.92 -0.83
CA GLN A 100 3.17 -3.07 0.23
C GLN A 100 2.07 -2.15 -0.30
N THR A 101 1.17 -1.77 0.57
CA THR A 101 0.09 -0.83 0.25
C THR A 101 0.16 0.37 1.18
N ILE A 102 0.01 1.54 0.61
CA ILE A 102 -0.23 2.80 1.32
C ILE A 102 -1.54 3.42 0.87
N THR A 103 -2.10 4.31 1.67
CA THR A 103 -3.23 5.15 1.28
C THR A 103 -2.81 6.61 1.18
N LEU A 104 -3.35 7.35 0.22
CA LEU A 104 -3.14 8.79 0.10
C LEU A 104 -3.83 9.56 1.24
N THR A 105 -4.82 8.95 1.89
CA THR A 105 -5.52 9.53 3.05
C THR A 105 -4.55 9.86 4.19
N HIS A 106 -3.52 9.05 4.40
CA HIS A 106 -2.51 9.31 5.43
C HIS A 106 -1.56 10.48 5.10
N LEU A 107 -1.49 10.87 3.83
CA LEU A 107 -0.70 12.02 3.37
C LEU A 107 -1.52 13.31 3.30
N ALA A 108 -2.82 13.20 3.03
CA ALA A 108 -3.71 14.34 2.82
C ALA A 108 -3.70 15.38 3.97
N PRO A 109 -3.60 15.01 5.27
CA PRO A 109 -3.54 16.00 6.36
C PRO A 109 -2.36 16.98 6.25
N PHE A 110 -1.29 16.60 5.56
CA PHE A 110 -0.13 17.47 5.37
C PHE A 110 -0.34 18.55 4.30
N VAL A 111 -1.43 18.49 3.54
CA VAL A 111 -1.85 19.57 2.64
C VAL A 111 -2.23 20.80 3.47
N GLU A 112 -3.02 20.62 4.55
CA GLU A 112 -3.36 21.72 5.47
C GLU A 112 -2.11 22.25 6.20
N VAL A 113 -1.18 21.37 6.58
CA VAL A 113 0.11 21.78 7.17
C VAL A 113 0.87 22.70 6.20
N SER A 114 0.92 22.35 4.91
CA SER A 114 1.51 23.20 3.87
C SER A 114 0.75 24.51 3.71
N ARG A 115 -0.58 24.47 3.76
CA ARG A 115 -1.44 25.66 3.63
C ARG A 115 -1.16 26.68 4.73
N GLN A 116 -1.09 26.23 5.97
CA GLN A 116 -0.74 27.11 7.11
C GLN A 116 0.67 27.69 6.98
N LYS A 117 1.63 26.85 6.61
CA LYS A 117 3.01 27.28 6.36
C LYS A 117 3.09 28.37 5.30
N PHE A 118 2.41 28.16 4.16
CA PHE A 118 2.46 29.13 3.06
C PHE A 118 1.69 30.43 3.37
N ARG A 119 0.58 30.37 4.09
CA ARG A 119 -0.11 31.56 4.58
C ARG A 119 0.80 32.42 5.46
N THR A 120 1.52 31.78 6.38
CA THR A 120 2.48 32.49 7.24
C THR A 120 3.61 33.11 6.42
N ALA A 121 4.22 32.34 5.53
CA ALA A 121 5.31 32.80 4.68
C ALA A 121 4.90 33.99 3.79
N VAL A 122 3.71 33.92 3.17
CA VAL A 122 3.18 35.03 2.33
C VAL A 122 2.97 36.29 3.16
N ARG A 123 2.42 36.20 4.37
CA ARG A 123 2.26 37.36 5.26
C ARG A 123 3.62 37.98 5.62
N GLU A 124 4.59 37.19 5.97
CA GLU A 124 5.95 37.64 6.31
C GLU A 124 6.62 38.32 5.11
N GLU A 125 6.55 37.73 3.93
CA GLU A 125 7.11 38.28 2.67
C GLU A 125 6.47 39.64 2.33
N LEU A 126 5.13 39.74 2.40
CA LEU A 126 4.43 40.99 2.14
C LEU A 126 4.76 42.09 3.17
N THR A 127 4.86 41.69 4.44
CA THR A 127 5.28 42.61 5.53
C THR A 127 6.68 43.14 5.29
N LEU A 128 7.63 42.26 4.94
CA LEU A 128 9.00 42.64 4.60
C LEU A 128 9.08 43.57 3.39
N ALA A 129 8.18 43.38 2.41
CA ALA A 129 8.08 44.23 1.23
C ALA A 129 7.34 45.55 1.49
N GLY A 130 6.78 45.75 2.68
CA GLY A 130 5.97 46.95 3.03
C GLY A 130 4.60 46.97 2.33
N ILE A 131 4.11 45.80 1.88
CA ILE A 131 2.86 45.67 1.15
C ILE A 131 1.76 45.21 2.12
N GLN A 132 0.66 45.96 2.21
CA GLN A 132 -0.56 45.52 2.89
C GLN A 132 -1.47 44.83 1.89
N ALA A 133 -1.76 43.56 2.10
CA ALA A 133 -2.68 42.77 1.29
C ALA A 133 -3.84 42.25 2.15
N PRO A 134 -5.06 42.22 1.63
CA PRO A 134 -6.19 41.62 2.31
C PRO A 134 -6.01 40.09 2.40
N GLU A 135 -6.66 39.46 3.41
CA GLU A 135 -6.53 38.03 3.71
C GLU A 135 -6.93 37.11 2.55
N ASP A 136 -7.91 37.51 1.75
CA ASP A 136 -8.33 36.74 0.57
C ASP A 136 -7.22 36.64 -0.48
N GLN A 137 -6.41 37.70 -0.69
CA GLN A 137 -5.26 37.67 -1.57
C GLN A 137 -4.12 36.81 -0.99
N ILE A 138 -3.87 36.89 0.30
CA ILE A 138 -2.89 36.03 0.98
C ILE A 138 -3.27 34.58 0.81
N ASN A 139 -4.56 34.24 1.04
CA ASN A 139 -5.07 32.89 0.89
C ASN A 139 -4.97 32.40 -0.57
N LEU A 140 -5.27 33.24 -1.55
CA LEU A 140 -5.15 32.91 -2.96
C LEU A 140 -3.71 32.54 -3.33
N ILE A 141 -2.74 33.36 -2.92
CA ILE A 141 -1.31 33.10 -3.17
C ILE A 141 -0.87 31.82 -2.45
N ALA A 142 -1.30 31.61 -1.21
CA ALA A 142 -0.97 30.41 -0.44
C ALA A 142 -1.53 29.14 -1.12
N GLU A 143 -2.80 29.18 -1.62
CA GLU A 143 -3.39 28.02 -2.31
C GLU A 143 -2.65 27.66 -3.61
N GLU A 144 -2.15 28.63 -4.37
CA GLU A 144 -1.32 28.34 -5.55
C GLU A 144 0.00 27.65 -5.13
N ARG A 145 0.62 28.07 -4.02
CA ARG A 145 1.80 27.39 -3.46
C ARG A 145 1.49 25.99 -2.95
N VAL A 146 0.31 25.78 -2.35
CA VAL A 146 -0.16 24.44 -1.94
C VAL A 146 -0.29 23.52 -3.14
N LYS A 147 -0.91 23.97 -4.23
CA LYS A 147 -1.03 23.17 -5.46
C LYS A 147 0.33 22.75 -6.01
N GLU A 148 1.30 23.69 -6.01
CA GLU A 148 2.69 23.37 -6.42
C GLU A 148 3.37 22.39 -5.44
N ASP A 149 3.13 22.50 -4.14
CA ASP A 149 3.68 21.56 -3.15
C ASP A 149 3.07 20.16 -3.29
N VAL A 150 1.76 20.07 -3.56
CA VAL A 150 1.08 18.80 -3.88
C VAL A 150 1.66 18.17 -5.14
N LYS A 151 1.85 18.96 -6.19
CA LYS A 151 2.46 18.49 -7.44
C LYS A 151 3.88 17.95 -7.22
N LYS A 152 4.71 18.65 -6.45
CA LYS A 152 6.06 18.21 -6.08
C LYS A 152 6.03 16.94 -5.24
N GLY A 153 5.16 16.86 -4.23
CA GLY A 153 5.03 15.70 -3.37
C GLY A 153 4.63 14.45 -4.14
N VAL A 154 3.63 14.55 -5.00
CA VAL A 154 3.21 13.44 -5.88
C VAL A 154 4.33 13.04 -6.84
N GLN A 155 5.05 14.01 -7.39
CA GLN A 155 6.21 13.74 -8.25
C GLN A 155 7.31 12.99 -7.50
N ILE A 156 7.58 13.35 -6.25
CA ILE A 156 8.55 12.64 -5.39
C ILE A 156 8.14 11.18 -5.25
N ILE A 157 6.88 10.88 -4.93
CA ILE A 157 6.40 9.50 -4.82
C ILE A 157 6.63 8.74 -6.14
N GLN A 158 6.22 9.31 -7.27
CA GLN A 158 6.34 8.64 -8.56
C GLN A 158 7.80 8.37 -8.95
N TYR A 159 8.69 9.36 -8.81
CA TYR A 159 10.09 9.18 -9.15
C TYR A 159 10.82 8.23 -8.20
N GLN A 160 10.61 8.39 -6.91
CA GLN A 160 11.28 7.55 -5.92
C GLN A 160 10.87 6.08 -6.08
N VAL A 161 9.59 5.78 -6.27
CA VAL A 161 9.12 4.40 -6.44
C VAL A 161 9.77 3.71 -7.66
N VAL A 162 10.02 4.43 -8.75
CA VAL A 162 10.63 3.83 -9.96
C VAL A 162 12.16 3.85 -9.95
N THR A 163 12.79 4.68 -9.11
CA THR A 163 14.24 4.83 -9.05
C THR A 163 14.88 4.19 -7.82
N LEU A 164 14.10 3.97 -6.75
CA LEU A 164 14.57 3.26 -5.58
C LEU A 164 14.84 1.78 -5.90
N MET A 165 15.98 1.31 -5.45
CA MET A 165 16.27 -0.10 -5.40
C MET A 165 16.36 -0.54 -3.93
N THR A 166 15.68 -1.63 -3.60
CA THR A 166 15.81 -2.28 -2.29
C THR A 166 17.19 -2.91 -2.16
N THR A 167 17.53 -3.33 -0.95
CA THR A 167 18.76 -4.13 -0.70
C THR A 167 18.82 -5.41 -1.53
N ASN A 168 17.66 -5.95 -1.92
CA ASN A 168 17.51 -7.14 -2.76
C ASN A 168 17.63 -6.83 -4.27
N GLY A 169 17.92 -5.60 -4.65
CA GLY A 169 18.08 -5.19 -6.05
C GLY A 169 16.78 -5.07 -6.84
N GLN A 170 15.62 -5.03 -6.16
CA GLN A 170 14.29 -4.88 -6.77
C GLN A 170 13.73 -3.48 -6.51
N ALA A 171 12.92 -2.98 -7.44
CA ALA A 171 12.10 -1.80 -7.19
C ALA A 171 10.98 -2.14 -6.18
N PRO A 172 10.58 -1.22 -5.29
CA PRO A 172 9.49 -1.46 -4.36
C PRO A 172 8.19 -1.81 -5.10
N PHE A 173 7.62 -2.97 -4.77
CA PHE A 173 6.31 -3.37 -5.26
C PHE A 173 5.25 -2.70 -4.38
N ILE A 174 4.65 -1.62 -4.86
CA ILE A 174 3.76 -0.79 -4.07
C ILE A 174 2.42 -0.55 -4.75
N SER A 175 1.35 -0.61 -3.97
CA SER A 175 0.00 -0.18 -4.31
C SER A 175 -0.37 1.09 -3.55
N VAL A 176 -1.04 2.03 -4.21
CA VAL A 176 -1.51 3.30 -3.64
C VAL A 176 -3.03 3.33 -3.69
N CYS A 177 -3.66 3.37 -2.52
CA CYS A 177 -5.10 3.49 -2.40
C CYS A 177 -5.56 4.95 -2.48
N MET A 178 -6.66 5.14 -3.18
CA MET A 178 -7.31 6.42 -3.44
C MET A 178 -8.79 6.27 -3.04
N CYS A 179 -9.10 6.46 -1.75
CA CYS A 179 -10.41 6.27 -1.14
C CYS A 179 -10.81 7.55 -0.40
N LEU A 180 -11.83 8.27 -0.88
CA LEU A 180 -12.28 9.53 -0.27
C LEU A 180 -12.98 9.29 1.07
N ASN A 181 -13.70 8.18 1.20
CA ASN A 181 -14.47 7.87 2.40
C ASN A 181 -13.62 7.50 3.62
N GLU A 182 -12.32 7.22 3.45
CA GLU A 182 -11.40 7.12 4.57
C GLU A 182 -11.24 8.44 5.36
N CYS A 183 -11.61 9.59 4.77
CA CYS A 183 -11.64 10.89 5.47
C CYS A 183 -12.81 11.04 6.44
N GLY A 184 -13.78 10.10 6.45
CA GLY A 184 -15.01 10.25 7.23
C GLY A 184 -15.78 11.51 6.84
N ASP A 185 -16.28 12.24 7.84
CA ASP A 185 -17.11 13.46 7.65
C ASP A 185 -16.28 14.75 7.49
N ASP A 186 -14.94 14.67 7.48
CA ASP A 186 -14.07 15.84 7.29
C ASP A 186 -14.04 16.27 5.82
N GLU A 187 -14.89 17.21 5.46
CA GLU A 187 -15.01 17.70 4.09
C GLU A 187 -13.75 18.46 3.63
N GLY A 188 -13.05 19.16 4.54
CA GLY A 188 -11.80 19.84 4.24
C GLY A 188 -10.72 18.85 3.82
N LEU A 189 -10.53 17.80 4.63
CA LEU A 189 -9.59 16.72 4.35
C LEU A 189 -9.97 15.96 3.06
N ARG A 190 -11.27 15.74 2.83
CA ARG A 190 -11.76 15.08 1.61
C ARG A 190 -11.46 15.89 0.35
N ASN A 191 -11.61 17.22 0.38
CA ASN A 191 -11.24 18.10 -0.72
C ASN A 191 -9.72 18.09 -0.98
N ASP A 192 -8.92 18.10 0.07
CA ASP A 192 -7.46 18.02 -0.03
C ASP A 192 -7.01 16.66 -0.58
N LEU A 193 -7.61 15.56 -0.12
CA LEU A 193 -7.37 14.23 -0.68
C LEU A 193 -7.77 14.15 -2.16
N ALA A 194 -8.91 14.74 -2.53
CA ALA A 194 -9.36 14.79 -3.93
C ALA A 194 -8.33 15.52 -4.82
N MET A 195 -7.72 16.61 -4.32
CA MET A 195 -6.63 17.31 -5.01
C MET A 195 -5.40 16.41 -5.19
N VAL A 196 -5.00 15.68 -4.15
CA VAL A 196 -3.86 14.75 -4.21
C VAL A 196 -4.12 13.60 -5.19
N ILE A 197 -5.32 12.99 -5.14
CA ILE A 197 -5.75 11.94 -6.08
C ILE A 197 -5.72 12.46 -7.52
N ALA A 198 -6.27 13.65 -7.77
CA ALA A 198 -6.27 14.23 -9.10
C ALA A 198 -4.86 14.44 -9.64
N GLU A 199 -3.94 14.90 -8.81
CA GLU A 199 -2.56 15.09 -9.21
C GLU A 199 -1.85 13.76 -9.47
N MET A 200 -2.10 12.74 -8.65
CA MET A 200 -1.59 11.37 -8.88
C MET A 200 -2.04 10.83 -10.24
N LEU A 201 -3.32 11.00 -10.56
CA LEU A 201 -3.87 10.57 -11.86
C LEU A 201 -3.30 11.38 -13.03
N ARG A 202 -3.15 12.72 -12.89
CA ARG A 202 -2.56 13.57 -13.93
C ARG A 202 -1.14 13.17 -14.24
N GLN A 203 -0.31 12.96 -13.23
CA GLN A 203 1.07 12.55 -13.40
C GLN A 203 1.18 11.13 -13.95
N ARG A 204 0.24 10.23 -13.60
CA ARG A 204 0.16 8.90 -14.23
C ARG A 204 -0.19 9.01 -15.72
N ILE A 205 -1.12 9.88 -16.09
CA ILE A 205 -1.46 10.16 -17.50
C ILE A 205 -0.25 10.69 -18.27
N GLN A 206 0.56 11.53 -17.65
CA GLN A 206 1.80 12.06 -18.25
C GLN A 206 2.87 10.97 -18.37
N GLY A 207 3.06 10.16 -17.34
CA GLY A 207 4.12 9.17 -17.23
C GLY A 207 5.45 9.75 -16.76
N VAL A 208 6.51 8.98 -16.94
CA VAL A 208 7.91 9.36 -16.66
C VAL A 208 8.75 9.19 -17.92
N LYS A 209 9.83 9.95 -18.03
CA LYS A 209 10.76 9.78 -19.15
C LYS A 209 11.67 8.58 -18.92
N ASN A 210 11.79 7.72 -19.91
CA ASN A 210 12.80 6.66 -19.92
C ASN A 210 14.19 7.22 -20.30
N GLU A 211 15.18 6.35 -20.39
CA GLU A 211 16.57 6.67 -20.70
C GLU A 211 16.78 7.36 -22.08
N VAL A 212 15.86 7.12 -23.00
CA VAL A 212 15.89 7.76 -24.34
C VAL A 212 14.98 8.99 -24.46
N GLY A 213 14.45 9.46 -23.31
CA GLY A 213 13.63 10.68 -23.24
C GLY A 213 12.16 10.52 -23.66
N VAL A 214 11.70 9.29 -23.90
CA VAL A 214 10.31 8.99 -24.25
C VAL A 214 9.46 8.87 -22.98
N TRP A 215 8.27 9.47 -23.00
CA TRP A 215 7.30 9.37 -21.93
C TRP A 215 6.65 7.98 -21.92
N VAL A 216 6.78 7.27 -20.79
CA VAL A 216 6.22 5.94 -20.58
C VAL A 216 5.44 5.90 -19.26
N ALA A 217 4.40 5.08 -19.20
CA ALA A 217 3.71 4.83 -17.92
C ALA A 217 4.55 3.86 -17.08
N PRO A 218 4.94 4.23 -15.85
CA PRO A 218 5.65 3.31 -14.98
C PRO A 218 4.73 2.19 -14.51
N ALA A 219 5.30 0.99 -14.28
CA ALA A 219 4.54 -0.16 -13.75
C ALA A 219 4.07 0.08 -12.30
N PHE A 220 4.85 0.82 -11.52
CA PHE A 220 4.57 1.17 -10.12
C PHE A 220 4.59 2.68 -9.89
N PRO A 221 3.89 3.15 -8.83
CA PRO A 221 2.96 2.40 -7.97
C PRO A 221 1.73 1.90 -8.73
N LYS A 222 1.16 0.75 -8.34
CA LYS A 222 -0.18 0.38 -8.77
C LYS A 222 -1.19 1.32 -8.12
N LEU A 223 -2.14 1.81 -8.89
CA LEU A 223 -3.16 2.74 -8.41
C LEU A 223 -4.48 2.01 -8.24
N LEU A 224 -5.10 2.16 -7.07
CA LEU A 224 -6.38 1.57 -6.69
C LEU A 224 -7.37 2.69 -6.41
N TYR A 225 -8.37 2.84 -7.26
CA TYR A 225 -9.39 3.89 -7.15
C TYR A 225 -10.70 3.32 -6.65
N PHE A 226 -11.20 3.85 -5.54
CA PHE A 226 -12.45 3.42 -4.96
C PHE A 226 -13.62 4.14 -5.63
N LEU A 227 -14.60 3.35 -6.09
CA LEU A 227 -15.88 3.84 -6.59
C LEU A 227 -16.84 3.94 -5.42
N GLU A 228 -17.10 5.16 -5.03
CA GLU A 228 -17.88 5.58 -3.86
C GLU A 228 -19.13 6.29 -4.30
N GLU A 229 -20.11 6.47 -3.42
CA GLU A 229 -21.39 7.08 -3.76
C GLU A 229 -21.21 8.52 -4.29
N ASP A 230 -20.31 9.27 -3.68
CA ASP A 230 -20.07 10.69 -4.01
C ASP A 230 -19.13 10.92 -5.21
N ASN A 231 -18.65 9.86 -5.86
CA ASN A 231 -17.82 9.96 -7.07
C ASN A 231 -18.28 9.10 -8.25
N THR A 232 -19.31 8.27 -8.07
CA THR A 232 -19.74 7.30 -9.10
C THR A 232 -20.81 7.86 -10.03
N TYR A 233 -21.70 8.70 -9.53
CA TYR A 233 -22.83 9.24 -10.28
C TYR A 233 -22.52 10.62 -10.87
N GLU A 234 -23.13 10.96 -12.02
CA GLU A 234 -22.85 12.20 -12.75
C GLU A 234 -23.12 13.49 -11.95
N ASP A 235 -24.07 13.45 -11.04
CA ASP A 235 -24.46 14.55 -10.15
C ASP A 235 -23.68 14.55 -8.84
N SER A 236 -22.83 13.56 -8.59
CA SER A 236 -22.05 13.51 -7.36
C SER A 236 -20.87 14.49 -7.38
N LYS A 237 -20.54 15.01 -6.20
CA LYS A 237 -19.55 16.08 -5.99
C LYS A 237 -18.20 15.79 -6.61
N TYR A 238 -17.74 14.55 -6.53
CA TYR A 238 -16.43 14.12 -6.98
C TYR A 238 -16.44 13.30 -8.27
N PHE A 239 -17.54 13.27 -9.03
CA PHE A 239 -17.61 12.56 -10.32
C PHE A 239 -16.52 12.97 -11.31
N TRP A 240 -16.08 14.21 -11.23
CA TRP A 240 -14.97 14.72 -12.05
C TRP A 240 -13.65 13.93 -11.83
N LEU A 241 -13.41 13.38 -10.62
CA LEU A 241 -12.26 12.49 -10.35
C LEU A 241 -12.42 11.17 -11.09
N THR A 242 -13.61 10.59 -11.10
CA THR A 242 -13.89 9.35 -11.84
C THR A 242 -13.71 9.55 -13.34
N LYS A 243 -14.13 10.70 -13.88
CA LYS A 243 -13.81 11.05 -15.28
C LYS A 243 -12.31 11.13 -15.53
N LEU A 244 -11.54 11.67 -14.59
CA LEU A 244 -10.09 11.73 -14.70
C LEU A 244 -9.45 10.35 -14.57
N ALA A 245 -9.94 9.49 -13.67
CA ALA A 245 -9.53 8.10 -13.54
C ALA A 245 -9.81 7.30 -14.82
N ALA A 246 -11.01 7.44 -15.41
CA ALA A 246 -11.37 6.83 -16.68
C ALA A 246 -10.46 7.28 -17.83
N LYS A 247 -10.09 8.57 -17.88
CA LYS A 247 -9.13 9.08 -18.85
C LYS A 247 -7.73 8.43 -18.66
N CYS A 248 -7.33 8.21 -17.41
CA CYS A 248 -6.09 7.51 -17.11
C CYS A 248 -6.15 6.05 -17.58
N SER A 249 -7.26 5.36 -17.30
CA SER A 249 -7.48 3.96 -17.71
C SER A 249 -7.50 3.79 -19.22
N ALA A 250 -8.15 4.70 -19.92
CA ALA A 250 -8.18 4.69 -21.40
C ALA A 250 -6.78 4.80 -22.02
N LYS A 251 -5.84 5.45 -21.33
CA LYS A 251 -4.48 5.63 -21.82
C LYS A 251 -3.50 4.55 -21.35
N HIS A 252 -3.66 4.05 -20.10
CA HIS A 252 -2.63 3.25 -19.43
C HIS A 252 -3.16 2.00 -18.73
N LEU A 253 -4.45 1.66 -18.87
CA LEU A 253 -5.10 0.52 -18.21
C LEU A 253 -5.01 0.56 -16.67
N THR A 254 -4.89 1.74 -16.09
CA THR A 254 -4.79 2.01 -14.66
C THR A 254 -5.53 3.33 -14.33
N PRO A 255 -6.13 3.51 -13.17
CA PRO A 255 -6.14 2.65 -11.97
C PRO A 255 -7.01 1.42 -12.11
N ASP A 256 -6.84 0.47 -11.16
CA ASP A 256 -7.82 -0.56 -10.88
C ASP A 256 -8.96 0.01 -10.03
N TYR A 257 -10.19 -0.44 -10.27
CA TYR A 257 -11.37 0.07 -9.59
C TYR A 257 -11.85 -0.89 -8.52
N ILE A 258 -12.11 -0.36 -7.32
CA ILE A 258 -12.65 -1.08 -6.17
C ILE A 258 -14.06 -0.56 -5.90
N SER A 259 -15.06 -1.44 -5.89
CA SER A 259 -16.43 -1.05 -5.55
C SER A 259 -16.60 -1.00 -4.03
N GLU A 260 -16.77 0.20 -3.48
CA GLU A 260 -17.10 0.42 -2.07
C GLU A 260 -18.39 -0.32 -1.68
N LYS A 261 -19.46 -0.14 -2.44
CA LYS A 261 -20.74 -0.82 -2.21
C LYS A 261 -20.58 -2.33 -2.07
N LYS A 262 -19.79 -2.95 -2.96
CA LYS A 262 -19.57 -4.40 -2.91
C LYS A 262 -18.67 -4.79 -1.73
N MET A 263 -17.75 -3.95 -1.36
CA MET A 263 -16.89 -4.17 -0.20
C MET A 263 -17.69 -4.12 1.10
N LEU A 264 -18.56 -3.12 1.27
CA LEU A 264 -19.49 -3.03 2.40
C LEU A 264 -20.41 -4.26 2.49
N GLU A 265 -20.97 -4.70 1.36
CA GLU A 265 -21.81 -5.89 1.31
C GLU A 265 -21.07 -7.16 1.77
N LEU A 266 -19.82 -7.35 1.34
CA LEU A 266 -19.06 -8.58 1.58
C LEU A 266 -18.27 -8.55 2.89
N LYS A 267 -17.78 -7.38 3.31
CA LYS A 267 -16.84 -7.23 4.42
C LYS A 267 -17.42 -6.44 5.60
N GLY A 268 -18.47 -5.66 5.38
CA GLY A 268 -19.09 -4.80 6.39
C GLY A 268 -18.32 -3.52 6.72
N ASP A 269 -17.19 -3.28 6.04
CA ASP A 269 -16.33 -2.12 6.28
C ASP A 269 -15.51 -1.79 5.01
N ILE A 270 -14.91 -0.58 4.97
CA ILE A 270 -14.07 -0.10 3.88
C ILE A 270 -12.66 0.05 4.38
N TYR A 271 -11.72 -0.59 3.70
CA TYR A 271 -10.30 -0.50 4.00
C TYR A 271 -9.46 -0.93 2.78
N PRO A 272 -8.21 -0.47 2.66
CA PRO A 272 -7.34 -0.86 1.57
C PRO A 272 -7.00 -2.35 1.56
N CYS A 273 -6.75 -2.88 0.36
CA CYS A 273 -6.14 -4.19 0.25
C CYS A 273 -4.66 -4.14 0.64
N MET A 274 -4.15 -5.27 1.09
CA MET A 274 -2.74 -5.46 1.37
C MET A 274 -2.04 -6.03 0.12
N GLY A 275 -0.89 -5.45 -0.22
CA GLY A 275 -0.12 -5.85 -1.39
C GLY A 275 -0.93 -5.67 -2.69
N CYS A 276 -1.20 -6.78 -3.40
CA CYS A 276 -1.91 -6.70 -4.68
C CYS A 276 -3.43 -6.56 -4.54
N ARG A 277 -4.08 -7.53 -3.85
CA ARG A 277 -5.55 -7.63 -3.76
C ARG A 277 -6.04 -8.39 -2.52
N SER A 278 -5.19 -8.59 -1.53
CA SER A 278 -5.57 -9.30 -0.31
C SER A 278 -6.29 -8.35 0.64
N PHE A 279 -7.59 -8.50 0.77
CA PHE A 279 -8.38 -7.80 1.77
C PHE A 279 -8.41 -8.61 3.05
N LEU A 280 -7.64 -8.18 4.06
CA LEU A 280 -7.59 -8.86 5.35
C LEU A 280 -8.98 -8.87 5.99
N THR A 281 -9.33 -9.98 6.64
CA THR A 281 -10.53 -10.02 7.46
C THR A 281 -10.38 -9.08 8.66
N PRO A 282 -11.46 -8.43 9.13
CA PRO A 282 -11.45 -7.73 10.40
C PRO A 282 -10.93 -8.64 11.50
N ASP A 283 -10.14 -8.08 12.40
CA ASP A 283 -9.73 -8.81 13.59
C ASP A 283 -10.96 -9.07 14.49
N ARG A 284 -11.42 -10.32 14.48
CA ARG A 284 -12.56 -10.77 15.29
C ARG A 284 -12.14 -11.31 16.66
N PHE A 285 -10.86 -11.37 16.93
CA PHE A 285 -10.29 -12.06 18.08
C PHE A 285 -9.65 -11.11 19.10
N THR A 286 -9.56 -9.83 18.79
CA THR A 286 -9.02 -8.83 19.71
C THR A 286 -9.74 -8.82 21.06
N ASP A 287 -11.07 -8.93 21.06
CA ASP A 287 -11.90 -8.99 22.26
C ASP A 287 -11.81 -10.35 22.98
N ALA A 288 -11.33 -11.38 22.30
CA ALA A 288 -11.11 -12.72 22.86
C ALA A 288 -9.73 -12.90 23.52
N GLY A 289 -8.92 -11.84 23.61
CA GLY A 289 -7.62 -11.86 24.29
C GLY A 289 -6.51 -12.59 23.55
N ILE A 290 -6.67 -12.84 22.25
CA ILE A 290 -5.62 -13.43 21.43
C ILE A 290 -4.58 -12.35 21.07
N GLY A 291 -3.42 -12.49 21.69
CA GLY A 291 -2.29 -11.59 21.48
C GLY A 291 -2.34 -10.30 22.30
N ASN A 292 -1.27 -9.55 22.22
CA ASN A 292 -1.07 -8.31 22.97
C ASN A 292 -1.67 -7.06 22.30
N ILE A 293 -2.64 -7.24 21.40
CA ILE A 293 -3.17 -6.13 20.60
C ILE A 293 -3.90 -5.10 21.50
N ALA A 294 -4.54 -5.56 22.59
CA ALA A 294 -5.16 -4.69 23.58
C ALA A 294 -4.14 -3.78 24.29
N ASN A 295 -2.87 -4.17 24.31
CA ASN A 295 -1.77 -3.39 24.88
C ASN A 295 -1.02 -2.58 23.81
N ALA A 296 -1.42 -2.68 22.54
CA ALA A 296 -0.81 -1.93 21.49
C ALA A 296 -1.08 -0.43 21.67
N LYS A 297 -0.06 0.37 21.43
CA LYS A 297 -0.22 1.83 21.35
C LYS A 297 -1.30 2.15 20.29
N ASN A 298 -2.21 3.05 20.61
CA ASN A 298 -3.33 3.43 19.74
C ASN A 298 -4.43 2.35 19.55
N TYR A 299 -4.51 1.35 20.45
CA TYR A 299 -5.64 0.44 20.47
C TYR A 299 -6.91 1.17 20.92
N VAL A 300 -7.98 1.04 20.16
CA VAL A 300 -9.31 1.56 20.50
C VAL A 300 -10.27 0.36 20.55
N PRO A 301 -10.85 0.05 21.72
CA PRO A 301 -11.81 -1.05 21.85
C PRO A 301 -12.99 -0.89 20.88
N GLY A 302 -13.40 -1.98 20.24
CA GLY A 302 -14.52 -2.00 19.29
C GLY A 302 -14.22 -1.43 17.89
N LYS A 303 -13.02 -0.86 17.67
CA LYS A 303 -12.60 -0.39 16.35
C LYS A 303 -11.66 -1.40 15.70
N HIS A 304 -12.02 -1.89 14.53
CA HIS A 304 -11.16 -2.77 13.75
C HIS A 304 -9.89 -2.05 13.30
N LYS A 305 -8.76 -2.74 13.40
CA LYS A 305 -7.46 -2.23 12.96
C LYS A 305 -7.05 -2.94 11.68
N TYR A 306 -6.82 -2.18 10.62
CA TYR A 306 -6.39 -2.70 9.32
C TYR A 306 -4.94 -2.37 9.03
N TYR A 307 -4.51 -1.13 9.29
CA TYR A 307 -3.15 -0.66 9.02
C TYR A 307 -2.12 -1.24 10.00
N GLY A 308 -0.90 -1.42 9.53
CA GLY A 308 0.18 -2.03 10.29
C GLY A 308 0.06 -3.55 10.39
N ARG A 309 -0.74 -4.17 9.52
CA ARG A 309 -0.89 -5.63 9.41
C ARG A 309 -0.14 -6.15 8.19
N PHE A 310 0.21 -7.43 8.24
CA PHE A 310 0.93 -8.11 7.17
C PHE A 310 0.44 -9.56 7.03
N ASN A 311 0.77 -10.20 5.91
CA ASN A 311 0.66 -11.65 5.78
C ASN A 311 2.05 -12.30 5.85
N GLN A 312 2.12 -13.43 6.51
CA GLN A 312 3.38 -14.17 6.72
C GLN A 312 3.89 -14.79 5.43
N GLY A 313 3.01 -15.42 4.67
CA GLY A 313 3.35 -16.11 3.44
C GLY A 313 2.11 -16.54 2.68
N VAL A 314 2.31 -17.24 1.58
CA VAL A 314 1.26 -17.75 0.70
C VAL A 314 1.47 -19.24 0.44
N VAL A 315 0.40 -20.00 0.55
CA VAL A 315 0.35 -21.40 0.11
C VAL A 315 -0.82 -21.58 -0.86
N THR A 316 -0.57 -22.20 -1.99
CA THR A 316 -1.59 -22.43 -3.03
C THR A 316 -1.93 -23.90 -3.12
N VAL A 317 -3.23 -24.25 -3.16
CA VAL A 317 -3.71 -25.59 -3.48
C VAL A 317 -3.74 -25.76 -5.02
N ASN A 318 -3.22 -26.87 -5.50
CA ASN A 318 -3.26 -27.22 -6.91
C ASN A 318 -4.59 -27.89 -7.27
N LEU A 319 -5.64 -27.09 -7.49
CA LEU A 319 -6.96 -27.61 -7.83
C LEU A 319 -6.99 -28.49 -9.09
N PRO A 320 -6.25 -28.19 -10.18
CA PRO A 320 -6.12 -29.12 -11.31
C PRO A 320 -5.57 -30.50 -10.92
N PHE A 321 -4.57 -30.54 -10.03
CA PHE A 321 -4.01 -31.80 -9.53
C PHE A 321 -5.08 -32.60 -8.75
N VAL A 322 -5.75 -31.96 -7.78
CA VAL A 322 -6.83 -32.58 -7.00
C VAL A 322 -7.94 -33.12 -7.91
N ALA A 323 -8.31 -32.36 -8.95
CA ALA A 323 -9.34 -32.77 -9.91
C ALA A 323 -8.92 -33.95 -10.79
N MET A 324 -7.65 -34.02 -11.16
CA MET A 324 -7.13 -35.16 -11.95
C MET A 324 -7.00 -36.43 -11.11
N ASP A 325 -6.52 -36.30 -9.88
CA ASP A 325 -6.31 -37.42 -8.96
C ASP A 325 -7.63 -38.03 -8.50
N SER A 326 -8.68 -37.21 -8.29
CA SER A 326 -10.03 -37.67 -7.94
C SER A 326 -10.78 -38.44 -9.08
N GLY A 327 -10.22 -38.49 -10.28
CA GLY A 327 -10.70 -39.37 -11.35
C GLY A 327 -12.15 -39.13 -11.82
N LYS A 328 -12.68 -37.92 -11.74
CA LYS A 328 -14.04 -37.47 -12.01
C LYS A 328 -15.07 -37.82 -10.92
N ASP A 329 -14.63 -38.23 -9.76
CA ASP A 329 -15.46 -38.43 -8.58
C ASP A 329 -15.48 -37.15 -7.76
N LEU A 330 -16.66 -36.54 -7.60
CA LEU A 330 -16.79 -35.28 -6.87
C LEU A 330 -16.61 -35.43 -5.36
N ASP A 331 -17.01 -36.58 -4.79
CA ASP A 331 -16.82 -36.85 -3.37
C ASP A 331 -15.33 -37.09 -3.05
N ALA A 332 -14.63 -37.80 -3.95
CA ALA A 332 -13.18 -37.96 -3.86
C ALA A 332 -12.46 -36.60 -4.00
N PHE A 333 -12.92 -35.73 -4.91
CA PHE A 333 -12.37 -34.38 -5.08
C PHE A 333 -12.46 -33.56 -3.79
N TRP A 334 -13.62 -33.51 -3.16
CA TRP A 334 -13.79 -32.73 -1.92
C TRP A 334 -12.99 -33.30 -0.76
N LYS A 335 -12.90 -34.62 -0.66
CA LYS A 335 -12.05 -35.26 0.35
C LYS A 335 -10.58 -34.91 0.18
N GLU A 336 -10.07 -34.94 -1.03
CA GLU A 336 -8.68 -34.59 -1.33
C GLU A 336 -8.42 -33.08 -1.15
N PHE A 337 -9.40 -32.26 -1.52
CA PHE A 337 -9.34 -30.82 -1.29
C PHE A 337 -9.26 -30.49 0.20
N ASP A 338 -10.09 -31.09 1.04
CA ASP A 338 -10.08 -30.87 2.50
C ASP A 338 -8.75 -31.34 3.11
N LEU A 339 -8.20 -32.45 2.64
CA LEU A 339 -6.87 -32.91 3.06
C LEU A 339 -5.78 -31.91 2.68
N SER A 340 -5.85 -31.31 1.49
CA SER A 340 -4.92 -30.27 1.03
C SER A 340 -4.94 -29.02 1.93
N LEU A 341 -6.11 -28.67 2.48
CA LEU A 341 -6.25 -27.53 3.40
C LEU A 341 -5.55 -27.75 4.75
N ILE A 342 -5.42 -28.98 5.21
CA ILE A 342 -4.67 -29.31 6.44
C ILE A 342 -3.21 -28.90 6.27
N HIS A 343 -2.60 -29.18 5.14
CA HIS A 343 -1.21 -28.81 4.83
C HIS A 343 -0.99 -27.30 4.72
N ILE A 344 -2.04 -26.52 4.44
CA ILE A 344 -1.97 -25.05 4.44
C ILE A 344 -2.02 -24.47 5.85
N SER A 345 -2.83 -25.07 6.75
CA SER A 345 -3.05 -24.53 8.10
C SER A 345 -1.89 -24.82 9.06
N GLU A 346 -1.17 -25.91 8.88
CA GLU A 346 -0.07 -26.31 9.78
C GLU A 346 1.14 -25.35 9.78
N PRO A 347 1.62 -24.82 8.63
CA PRO A 347 2.74 -23.88 8.62
C PRO A 347 2.47 -22.57 9.40
N THR A 348 1.22 -22.24 9.64
CA THR A 348 0.83 -20.99 10.32
C THR A 348 0.73 -21.14 11.85
N ARG A 349 0.90 -22.35 12.40
CA ARG A 349 0.79 -22.63 13.84
C ARG A 349 2.11 -22.60 14.61
N GLN A 350 3.23 -22.46 13.91
CA GLN A 350 4.56 -22.30 14.51
C GLN A 350 4.96 -20.81 14.44
#